data_0fbb89e6a357d1d3a1f11c5d6e737ce7
#
_entry.id   0fbb89e6a357d1d3a1f11c5d6e737ce7
#
_cell.length_a   1.000
_cell.length_b   1.000
_cell.length_c   1.000
_cell.angle_alpha   90.00
_cell.angle_beta   90.00
_cell.angle_gamma   90.00
#
_symmetry.space_group_name_H-M   'P 1'
#
loop_
_entity.id
_entity.type
_entity.pdbx_description
1 polymer ?
#
loop_
_entity_poly.entity_id
_entity_poly.type
_entity_poly.pdbx_seq_one_letter_code
_entity_poly.pdbx_strand_id
1 'polypeptide(L)'
;MDGLRAVAAGAVIACHLRPDLLPGGSVGVDVFFAISGFVITTLLVDEFERTGRIRLRRFYTRRFLRLVPALMVLCGLVALLALATPLRAFEGQWLAALLAATYVANIVRAGQSGSYDNTMGSLPHTWSLAVEEQFYLAWPIALRALLGRLTSRAVLAVVGALCLAPTVLRLLIWDDDAAHRIYNGFDTRADQLLVGCLLALVLWHLRDDEAALARIRTWAGRLAWVAAAVLGLVAWRLRITGWVDGWTPAWYTFGFLAVALLTATVLAVLVLDRRHPLNLLLALPPLAWVGQRLSYGLYLWHYPILAYSGTLHLVPQVEAMLVVAGAFVMAGLSYLVVERPLLRRKQRYTSARSPYCAVEGDVGCEPPGRRPARSGDYRQAELRRRLDSCG
;
A
#
# COMPACT_ATOMS: atom_id res chain seq x y z
N MET A 1 -1.30 3.40 -11.64
CA MET A 1 -1.13 3.12 -10.20
C MET A 1 0.31 2.73 -9.85
N ASP A 2 0.97 1.89 -10.66
CA ASP A 2 2.33 1.42 -10.35
C ASP A 2 3.33 2.58 -10.26
N GLY A 3 3.29 3.55 -11.17
CA GLY A 3 4.15 4.73 -11.06
C GLY A 3 3.92 5.54 -9.78
N LEU A 4 2.67 5.61 -9.28
CA LEU A 4 2.39 6.26 -7.99
C LEU A 4 3.05 5.50 -6.82
N ARG A 5 3.07 4.16 -6.88
CA ARG A 5 3.83 3.34 -5.90
C ARG A 5 5.34 3.61 -5.96
N ALA A 6 5.89 3.76 -7.18
CA ALA A 6 7.31 4.09 -7.33
C ALA A 6 7.64 5.45 -6.72
N VAL A 7 6.81 6.47 -6.99
CA VAL A 7 6.97 7.83 -6.41
C VAL A 7 6.84 7.78 -4.89
N ALA A 8 5.85 7.06 -4.36
CA ALA A 8 5.65 6.91 -2.92
C ALA A 8 6.84 6.22 -2.24
N ALA A 9 7.36 5.13 -2.81
CA ALA A 9 8.57 4.46 -2.29
C ALA A 9 9.79 5.39 -2.33
N GLY A 10 9.98 6.10 -3.44
CA GLY A 10 11.07 7.08 -3.58
C GLY A 10 10.97 8.20 -2.55
N ALA A 11 9.78 8.72 -2.27
CA ALA A 11 9.57 9.75 -1.26
C ALA A 11 9.93 9.26 0.16
N VAL A 12 9.54 8.03 0.52
CA VAL A 12 9.90 7.42 1.81
C VAL A 12 11.41 7.24 1.94
N ILE A 13 12.06 6.71 0.91
CA ILE A 13 13.52 6.51 0.91
C ILE A 13 14.23 7.86 1.02
N ALA A 14 13.80 8.86 0.24
CA ALA A 14 14.38 10.20 0.27
C ALA A 14 14.22 10.87 1.64
N CYS A 15 13.07 10.70 2.30
CA CYS A 15 12.82 11.19 3.66
C CYS A 15 13.80 10.61 4.69
N HIS A 16 14.05 9.31 4.61
CA HIS A 16 14.97 8.64 5.54
C HIS A 16 16.45 8.99 5.27
N LEU A 17 16.82 9.18 4.00
CA LEU A 17 18.19 9.55 3.61
C LEU A 17 18.51 11.03 3.82
N ARG A 18 17.58 11.89 3.47
CA ARG A 18 17.74 13.33 3.44
C ARG A 18 16.51 14.02 4.01
N PRO A 19 16.29 13.91 5.34
CA PRO A 19 15.17 14.55 6.02
C PRO A 19 15.20 16.08 5.94
N ASP A 20 16.36 16.65 5.63
CA ASP A 20 16.56 18.06 5.32
C ASP A 20 15.93 18.49 3.98
N LEU A 21 15.94 17.60 2.97
CA LEU A 21 15.42 17.89 1.63
C LEU A 21 13.94 17.51 1.47
N LEU A 22 13.52 16.40 2.07
CA LEU A 22 12.15 15.87 1.93
C LEU A 22 11.59 15.41 3.28
N PRO A 23 11.42 16.32 4.25
CA PRO A 23 11.06 15.97 5.63
C PRO A 23 9.71 15.26 5.77
N GLY A 24 8.77 15.53 4.88
CA GLY A 24 7.44 14.92 4.86
C GLY A 24 7.31 13.72 3.92
N GLY A 25 8.42 13.20 3.37
CA GLY A 25 8.36 12.09 2.41
C GLY A 25 7.76 10.80 2.97
N SER A 26 7.67 10.66 4.29
CA SER A 26 6.94 9.57 4.95
C SER A 26 5.45 9.51 4.58
N VAL A 27 4.87 10.59 4.03
CA VAL A 27 3.51 10.59 3.42
C VAL A 27 3.36 9.54 2.31
N GLY A 28 4.46 9.08 1.74
CA GLY A 28 4.43 7.94 0.80
C GLY A 28 3.81 6.68 1.40
N VAL A 29 3.93 6.47 2.72
CA VAL A 29 3.25 5.36 3.42
C VAL A 29 1.73 5.53 3.37
N ASP A 30 1.24 6.75 3.58
CA ASP A 30 -0.19 7.07 3.52
C ASP A 30 -0.76 6.84 2.12
N VAL A 31 0.01 7.19 1.10
CA VAL A 31 -0.32 6.90 -0.30
C VAL A 31 -0.38 5.39 -0.53
N PHE A 32 0.56 4.60 0.00
CA PHE A 32 0.51 3.13 -0.06
C PHE A 32 -0.74 2.57 0.59
N PHE A 33 -1.11 3.05 1.77
CA PHE A 33 -2.32 2.61 2.47
C PHE A 33 -3.57 2.83 1.62
N ALA A 34 -3.75 4.01 1.03
CA ALA A 34 -4.90 4.30 0.18
C ALA A 34 -4.93 3.43 -1.09
N ILE A 35 -3.77 3.23 -1.75
CA ILE A 35 -3.64 2.30 -2.88
C ILE A 35 -4.02 0.89 -2.47
N SER A 36 -3.54 0.42 -1.32
CA SER A 36 -3.77 -0.92 -0.81
C SER A 36 -5.24 -1.19 -0.50
N GLY A 37 -5.90 -0.27 0.19
CA GLY A 37 -7.34 -0.33 0.45
C GLY A 37 -8.16 -0.39 -0.85
N PHE A 38 -7.81 0.46 -1.82
CA PHE A 38 -8.45 0.50 -3.12
C PHE A 38 -8.30 -0.82 -3.89
N VAL A 39 -7.07 -1.29 -4.08
CA VAL A 39 -6.77 -2.49 -4.86
C VAL A 39 -7.43 -3.73 -4.27
N ILE A 40 -7.32 -3.91 -2.95
CA ILE A 40 -7.90 -5.08 -2.28
C ILE A 40 -9.41 -5.09 -2.40
N THR A 41 -10.05 -3.95 -2.14
CA THR A 41 -11.50 -3.88 -2.20
C THR A 41 -12.00 -4.11 -3.62
N THR A 42 -11.34 -3.54 -4.63
CA THR A 42 -11.69 -3.80 -6.04
C THR A 42 -11.60 -5.29 -6.38
N LEU A 43 -10.53 -5.98 -5.96
CA LEU A 43 -10.40 -7.43 -6.20
C LEU A 43 -11.48 -8.25 -5.50
N LEU A 44 -11.88 -7.86 -4.28
CA LEU A 44 -12.89 -8.57 -3.50
C LEU A 44 -14.29 -8.36 -4.05
N VAL A 45 -14.66 -7.13 -4.45
CA VAL A 45 -15.97 -6.85 -5.04
C VAL A 45 -16.11 -7.47 -6.43
N ASP A 46 -15.04 -7.47 -7.23
CA ASP A 46 -15.02 -8.15 -8.53
C ASP A 46 -15.16 -9.69 -8.38
N GLU A 47 -14.53 -10.29 -7.37
CA GLU A 47 -14.76 -11.70 -7.06
C GLU A 47 -16.20 -11.95 -6.61
N PHE A 48 -16.75 -11.07 -5.76
CA PHE A 48 -18.13 -11.18 -5.28
C PHE A 48 -19.14 -11.07 -6.42
N GLU A 49 -18.98 -10.12 -7.32
CA GLU A 49 -19.86 -10.00 -8.51
C GLU A 49 -19.86 -11.25 -9.38
N ARG A 50 -18.68 -11.80 -9.64
CA ARG A 50 -18.55 -12.97 -10.53
C ARG A 50 -19.03 -14.26 -9.91
N THR A 51 -18.93 -14.42 -8.60
CA THR A 51 -19.10 -15.72 -7.93
C THR A 51 -20.15 -15.72 -6.83
N GLY A 52 -20.76 -14.56 -6.53
CA GLY A 52 -21.69 -14.38 -5.41
C GLY A 52 -21.05 -14.51 -4.02
N ARG A 53 -19.74 -14.67 -3.94
CA ARG A 53 -19.03 -14.90 -2.67
C ARG A 53 -17.58 -14.47 -2.70
N ILE A 54 -17.03 -14.06 -1.55
CA ILE A 54 -15.61 -13.80 -1.34
C ILE A 54 -14.95 -15.08 -0.81
N ARG A 55 -13.96 -15.60 -1.51
CA ARG A 55 -13.20 -16.81 -1.16
C ARG A 55 -11.99 -16.44 -0.32
N LEU A 56 -12.16 -16.28 0.99
CA LEU A 56 -11.14 -15.84 1.94
C LEU A 56 -9.83 -16.63 1.82
N ARG A 57 -9.90 -17.98 1.76
CA ARG A 57 -8.70 -18.83 1.62
C ARG A 57 -7.88 -18.46 0.38
N ARG A 58 -8.55 -18.21 -0.75
CA ARG A 58 -7.88 -17.82 -2.00
C ARG A 58 -7.20 -16.46 -1.87
N PHE A 59 -7.90 -15.50 -1.26
CA PHE A 59 -7.36 -14.18 -0.99
C PHE A 59 -6.11 -14.24 -0.11
N TYR A 60 -6.21 -14.89 1.07
CA TYR A 60 -5.08 -14.98 2.01
C TYR A 60 -3.88 -15.73 1.41
N THR A 61 -4.09 -16.84 0.70
CA THR A 61 -2.98 -17.54 0.03
C THR A 61 -2.24 -16.64 -0.96
N ARG A 62 -2.97 -15.84 -1.75
CA ARG A 62 -2.36 -14.91 -2.73
C ARG A 62 -1.55 -13.81 -2.05
N ARG A 63 -2.04 -13.26 -0.96
CA ARG A 63 -1.35 -12.23 -0.18
C ARG A 63 -0.13 -12.79 0.53
N PHE A 64 -0.28 -13.92 1.19
CA PHE A 64 0.82 -14.62 1.84
C PHE A 64 1.99 -14.84 0.86
N LEU A 65 1.73 -15.44 -0.29
CA LEU A 65 2.77 -15.72 -1.30
C LEU A 65 3.43 -14.46 -1.87
N ARG A 66 2.79 -13.31 -1.77
CA ARG A 66 3.31 -12.05 -2.29
C ARG A 66 4.18 -11.31 -1.28
N LEU A 67 3.80 -11.25 -0.01
CA LEU A 67 4.37 -10.33 0.98
C LEU A 67 5.23 -11.05 2.01
N VAL A 68 4.72 -12.15 2.57
CA VAL A 68 5.36 -12.83 3.70
C VAL A 68 6.76 -13.38 3.37
N PRO A 69 7.01 -14.07 2.23
CA PRO A 69 8.32 -14.67 2.00
C PRO A 69 9.47 -13.66 1.94
N ALA A 70 9.26 -12.51 1.30
CA ALA A 70 10.31 -11.49 1.22
C ALA A 70 10.58 -10.85 2.59
N LEU A 71 9.54 -10.59 3.40
CA LEU A 71 9.71 -10.12 4.77
C LEU A 71 10.43 -11.16 5.63
N MET A 72 10.11 -12.46 5.51
CA MET A 72 10.79 -13.51 6.28
C MET A 72 12.26 -13.62 5.92
N VAL A 73 12.63 -13.43 4.65
CA VAL A 73 14.04 -13.39 4.22
C VAL A 73 14.75 -12.19 4.86
N LEU A 74 14.14 -11.01 4.86
CA LEU A 74 14.70 -9.83 5.52
C LEU A 74 14.89 -10.08 7.03
N CYS A 75 13.82 -10.50 7.72
CA CYS A 75 13.87 -10.75 9.17
C CYS A 75 14.87 -11.84 9.52
N GLY A 76 14.93 -12.92 8.73
CA GLY A 76 15.90 -14.01 8.90
C GLY A 76 17.34 -13.52 8.73
N LEU A 77 17.60 -12.69 7.72
CA LEU A 77 18.92 -12.10 7.53
C LEU A 77 19.33 -11.18 8.68
N VAL A 78 18.44 -10.27 9.11
CA VAL A 78 18.70 -9.36 10.24
C VAL A 78 18.95 -10.17 11.53
N ALA A 79 18.13 -11.19 11.82
CA ALA A 79 18.35 -12.05 12.98
C ALA A 79 19.68 -12.82 12.90
N LEU A 80 20.02 -13.34 11.73
CA LEU A 80 21.29 -14.04 11.50
C LEU A 80 22.48 -13.09 11.71
N LEU A 81 22.44 -11.88 11.16
CA LEU A 81 23.48 -10.88 11.34
C LEU A 81 23.61 -10.45 12.81
N ALA A 82 22.48 -10.30 13.50
CA ALA A 82 22.44 -9.96 14.92
C ALA A 82 23.08 -11.04 15.82
N LEU A 83 22.98 -12.31 15.43
CA LEU A 83 23.50 -13.45 16.22
C LEU A 83 24.93 -13.84 15.81
N ALA A 84 25.27 -13.67 14.53
CA ALA A 84 26.52 -14.19 13.97
C ALA A 84 27.64 -13.15 13.82
N THR A 85 27.33 -11.85 13.94
CA THR A 85 28.31 -10.79 13.67
C THR A 85 28.31 -9.70 14.75
N PRO A 86 29.48 -9.09 15.06
CA PRO A 86 29.58 -7.94 15.95
C PRO A 86 29.19 -6.61 15.25
N LEU A 87 28.44 -6.64 14.15
CA LEU A 87 28.05 -5.44 13.44
C LEU A 87 27.06 -4.61 14.27
N ARG A 88 27.48 -3.45 14.73
CA ARG A 88 26.71 -2.55 15.61
C ARG A 88 25.32 -2.24 15.07
N ALA A 89 25.15 -2.16 13.75
CA ALA A 89 23.85 -1.92 13.12
C ALA A 89 22.81 -3.00 13.42
N PHE A 90 23.24 -4.21 13.74
CA PHE A 90 22.36 -5.38 13.96
C PHE A 90 22.46 -5.96 15.38
N GLU A 91 23.28 -5.36 16.25
CA GLU A 91 23.46 -5.83 17.61
C GLU A 91 22.13 -5.86 18.37
N GLY A 92 21.80 -7.03 18.95
CA GLY A 92 20.57 -7.23 19.74
C GLY A 92 19.25 -7.21 18.95
N GLN A 93 19.28 -7.14 17.61
CA GLN A 93 18.08 -6.93 16.79
C GLN A 93 17.29 -8.21 16.43
N TRP A 94 17.63 -9.34 17.00
CA TRP A 94 16.83 -10.58 16.83
C TRP A 94 15.37 -10.40 17.29
N LEU A 95 15.14 -9.60 18.37
CA LEU A 95 13.81 -9.29 18.84
C LEU A 95 13.04 -8.40 17.84
N ALA A 96 13.69 -7.37 17.30
CA ALA A 96 13.08 -6.54 16.25
C ALA A 96 12.69 -7.37 15.02
N ALA A 97 13.56 -8.33 14.63
CA ALA A 97 13.25 -9.25 13.53
C ALA A 97 12.04 -10.15 13.85
N LEU A 98 11.91 -10.64 15.08
CA LEU A 98 10.75 -11.42 15.52
C LEU A 98 9.46 -10.58 15.51
N LEU A 99 9.50 -9.36 16.05
CA LEU A 99 8.36 -8.44 16.08
C LEU A 99 7.91 -8.05 14.66
N ALA A 100 8.85 -7.81 13.76
CA ALA A 100 8.55 -7.55 12.35
C ALA A 100 7.94 -8.80 11.66
N ALA A 101 8.53 -9.97 11.85
CA ALA A 101 8.07 -11.24 11.26
C ALA A 101 6.65 -11.63 11.72
N THR A 102 6.26 -11.25 12.93
CA THR A 102 4.93 -11.52 13.50
C THR A 102 3.92 -10.40 13.25
N TYR A 103 4.31 -9.34 12.52
CA TYR A 103 3.45 -8.18 12.22
C TYR A 103 2.87 -7.48 13.47
N VAL A 104 3.66 -7.39 14.54
CA VAL A 104 3.29 -6.66 15.77
C VAL A 104 4.15 -5.42 16.02
N ALA A 105 5.05 -5.08 15.10
CA ALA A 105 5.94 -3.94 15.20
C ALA A 105 5.21 -2.61 15.48
N ASN A 106 4.04 -2.40 14.88
CA ASN A 106 3.21 -1.22 15.09
C ASN A 106 2.66 -1.13 16.52
N ILE A 107 2.29 -2.26 17.15
CA ILE A 107 1.77 -2.30 18.51
C ILE A 107 2.88 -1.91 19.50
N VAL A 108 4.08 -2.46 19.32
CA VAL A 108 5.24 -2.11 20.15
C VAL A 108 5.56 -0.63 20.02
N ARG A 109 5.64 -0.12 18.80
CA ARG A 109 5.90 1.30 18.57
C ARG A 109 4.78 2.23 19.06
N ALA A 110 3.54 1.82 19.01
CA ALA A 110 2.41 2.58 19.52
C ALA A 110 2.40 2.65 21.07
N GLY A 111 2.97 1.66 21.74
CA GLY A 111 3.10 1.62 23.20
C GLY A 111 4.31 2.38 23.75
N GLN A 112 5.20 2.90 22.90
CA GLN A 112 6.36 3.66 23.32
C GLN A 112 5.96 5.08 23.73
N SER A 113 6.24 5.47 24.96
CA SER A 113 6.04 6.82 25.47
C SER A 113 7.37 7.53 25.71
N GLY A 114 7.54 8.70 25.12
CA GLY A 114 8.50 9.73 25.54
C GLY A 114 10.00 9.52 25.29
N SER A 115 10.52 8.32 25.16
CA SER A 115 11.91 8.05 24.86
C SER A 115 12.06 7.30 23.55
N TYR A 116 13.09 7.65 22.80
CA TYR A 116 13.51 6.93 21.59
C TYR A 116 13.99 5.53 21.99
N ASP A 117 13.05 4.66 22.32
CA ASP A 117 13.36 3.23 22.47
C ASP A 117 13.65 2.65 21.11
N ASN A 118 14.90 2.30 20.84
CA ASN A 118 15.36 1.74 19.59
C ASN A 118 15.05 0.24 19.47
N THR A 119 13.96 -0.24 20.12
CA THR A 119 13.56 -1.66 20.12
C THR A 119 13.46 -2.24 18.69
N MET A 120 13.11 -1.40 17.70
CA MET A 120 12.99 -1.84 16.30
C MET A 120 14.28 -1.69 15.48
N GLY A 121 15.30 -1.04 16.00
CA GLY A 121 16.64 -0.88 15.42
C GLY A 121 16.65 -0.62 13.91
N SER A 122 17.06 -1.58 13.10
CA SER A 122 17.10 -1.51 11.63
C SER A 122 15.76 -1.79 10.95
N LEU A 123 14.69 -2.11 11.70
CA LEU A 123 13.39 -2.52 11.18
C LEU A 123 12.20 -1.62 11.59
N PRO A 124 12.38 -0.32 11.97
CA PRO A 124 11.27 0.50 12.44
C PRO A 124 10.20 0.72 11.38
N HIS A 125 10.56 0.75 10.09
CA HIS A 125 9.64 0.93 8.97
C HIS A 125 8.62 -0.21 8.82
N THR A 126 8.87 -1.38 9.43
CA THR A 126 7.95 -2.53 9.36
C THR A 126 6.63 -2.33 10.11
N TRP A 127 6.50 -1.25 10.90
CA TRP A 127 5.24 -0.88 11.55
C TRP A 127 4.09 -0.72 10.55
N SER A 128 4.35 -0.11 9.42
CA SER A 128 3.32 0.12 8.40
C SER A 128 2.87 -1.17 7.73
N LEU A 129 3.80 -2.12 7.50
CA LEU A 129 3.47 -3.45 6.99
C LEU A 129 2.61 -4.22 8.00
N ALA A 130 2.86 -4.05 9.31
CA ALA A 130 2.03 -4.64 10.34
C ALA A 130 0.60 -4.09 10.30
N VAL A 131 0.42 -2.77 10.19
CA VAL A 131 -0.90 -2.13 10.02
C VAL A 131 -1.60 -2.67 8.78
N GLU A 132 -0.89 -2.76 7.66
CA GLU A 132 -1.43 -3.26 6.39
C GLU A 132 -1.89 -4.72 6.49
N GLU A 133 -1.08 -5.61 7.05
CA GLU A 133 -1.43 -7.03 7.19
C GLU A 133 -2.57 -7.26 8.19
N GLN A 134 -2.62 -6.50 9.28
CA GLN A 134 -3.77 -6.52 10.20
C GLN A 134 -5.05 -6.10 9.48
N PHE A 135 -4.98 -5.07 8.64
CA PHE A 135 -6.10 -4.67 7.80
C PHE A 135 -6.50 -5.76 6.79
N TYR A 136 -5.53 -6.39 6.13
CA TYR A 136 -5.79 -7.46 5.17
C TYR A 136 -6.40 -8.70 5.82
N LEU A 137 -6.12 -8.93 7.10
CA LEU A 137 -6.77 -9.99 7.85
C LEU A 137 -8.24 -9.67 8.17
N ALA A 138 -8.52 -8.44 8.58
CA ALA A 138 -9.84 -8.03 9.04
C ALA A 138 -10.81 -7.67 7.90
N TRP A 139 -10.33 -6.89 6.92
CA TRP A 139 -11.16 -6.27 5.90
C TRP A 139 -11.94 -7.25 5.00
N PRO A 140 -11.35 -8.33 4.45
CA PRO A 140 -12.11 -9.27 3.60
C PRO A 140 -13.24 -9.97 4.35
N ILE A 141 -13.08 -10.21 5.66
CA ILE A 141 -14.11 -10.79 6.52
C ILE A 141 -15.23 -9.76 6.71
N ALA A 142 -14.87 -8.53 7.06
CA ALA A 142 -15.82 -7.44 7.26
C ALA A 142 -16.60 -7.14 5.97
N LEU A 143 -15.89 -6.99 4.84
CA LEU A 143 -16.54 -6.71 3.55
C LEU A 143 -17.47 -7.84 3.12
N ARG A 144 -17.07 -9.11 3.30
CA ARG A 144 -17.93 -10.26 3.04
C ARG A 144 -19.22 -10.23 3.87
N ALA A 145 -19.10 -9.85 5.16
CA ALA A 145 -20.26 -9.74 6.04
C ALA A 145 -21.19 -8.58 5.65
N LEU A 146 -20.60 -7.43 5.29
CA LEU A 146 -21.35 -6.26 4.83
C LEU A 146 -22.09 -6.54 3.52
N LEU A 147 -21.43 -7.07 2.50
CA LEU A 147 -22.03 -7.37 1.20
C LEU A 147 -23.07 -8.50 1.27
N GLY A 148 -22.94 -9.40 2.23
CA GLY A 148 -23.90 -10.50 2.44
C GLY A 148 -25.17 -10.09 3.20
N ARG A 149 -25.18 -8.91 3.84
CA ARG A 149 -26.30 -8.49 4.73
C ARG A 149 -26.90 -7.14 4.39
N LEU A 150 -26.18 -6.28 3.70
CA LEU A 150 -26.55 -4.89 3.47
C LEU A 150 -26.66 -4.58 1.97
N THR A 151 -27.47 -3.57 1.66
CA THR A 151 -27.51 -2.99 0.31
C THR A 151 -26.20 -2.23 0.03
N SER A 152 -25.84 -2.05 -1.24
CA SER A 152 -24.63 -1.31 -1.62
C SER A 152 -24.59 0.12 -1.04
N ARG A 153 -25.74 0.80 -0.96
CA ARG A 153 -25.84 2.14 -0.33
C ARG A 153 -25.53 2.10 1.17
N ALA A 154 -26.07 1.08 1.88
CA ALA A 154 -25.79 0.91 3.30
C ALA A 154 -24.31 0.56 3.54
N VAL A 155 -23.69 -0.28 2.68
CA VAL A 155 -22.25 -0.54 2.74
C VAL A 155 -21.44 0.73 2.58
N LEU A 156 -21.78 1.59 1.61
CA LEU A 156 -21.11 2.88 1.42
C LEU A 156 -21.24 3.78 2.65
N ALA A 157 -22.45 3.86 3.24
CA ALA A 157 -22.68 4.67 4.45
C ALA A 157 -21.86 4.17 5.64
N VAL A 158 -21.84 2.85 5.87
CA VAL A 158 -21.05 2.24 6.96
C VAL A 158 -19.55 2.48 6.75
N VAL A 159 -19.03 2.22 5.55
CA VAL A 159 -17.60 2.42 5.27
C VAL A 159 -17.23 3.90 5.32
N GLY A 160 -18.10 4.79 4.84
CA GLY A 160 -17.93 6.23 4.97
C GLY A 160 -17.85 6.70 6.43
N ALA A 161 -18.71 6.19 7.30
CA ALA A 161 -18.65 6.46 8.73
C ALA A 161 -17.36 5.90 9.36
N LEU A 162 -16.94 4.69 8.97
CA LEU A 162 -15.69 4.09 9.43
C LEU A 162 -14.45 4.89 9.00
N CYS A 163 -14.47 5.60 7.87
CA CYS A 163 -13.39 6.51 7.48
C CYS A 163 -13.19 7.67 8.48
N LEU A 164 -14.24 8.08 9.17
CA LEU A 164 -14.18 9.17 10.14
C LEU A 164 -13.78 8.71 11.55
N ALA A 165 -14.02 7.45 11.88
CA ALA A 165 -13.78 6.90 13.23
C ALA A 165 -12.32 7.08 13.71
N PRO A 166 -11.26 6.83 12.91
CA PRO A 166 -9.90 7.09 13.33
C PRO A 166 -9.62 8.56 13.64
N THR A 167 -10.20 9.48 12.86
CA THR A 167 -10.07 10.93 13.10
C THR A 167 -10.71 11.32 14.45
N VAL A 168 -11.91 10.80 14.72
CA VAL A 168 -12.58 11.03 16.00
C VAL A 168 -11.76 10.43 17.14
N LEU A 169 -11.24 9.21 16.97
CA LEU A 169 -10.39 8.57 17.98
C LEU A 169 -9.14 9.41 18.25
N ARG A 170 -8.45 9.91 17.21
CA ARG A 170 -7.28 10.78 17.36
C ARG A 170 -7.59 12.07 18.14
N LEU A 171 -8.76 12.67 17.91
CA LEU A 171 -9.22 13.84 18.67
C LEU A 171 -9.43 13.51 20.16
N LEU A 172 -9.94 12.31 20.46
CA LEU A 172 -10.25 11.90 21.84
C LEU A 172 -9.01 11.51 22.64
N ILE A 173 -7.98 10.94 21.98
CA ILE A 173 -6.77 10.46 22.65
C ILE A 173 -5.57 11.41 22.51
N TRP A 174 -5.76 12.57 21.89
CA TRP A 174 -4.68 13.52 21.67
C TRP A 174 -4.17 14.08 23.01
N ASP A 175 -2.89 13.89 23.25
CA ASP A 175 -2.08 14.60 24.22
C ASP A 175 -0.64 14.74 23.65
N ASP A 176 0.23 15.46 24.34
CA ASP A 176 1.58 15.75 23.85
C ASP A 176 2.45 14.47 23.71
N ASP A 177 2.13 13.40 24.44
CA ASP A 177 2.82 12.11 24.39
C ASP A 177 2.17 11.11 23.43
N ALA A 178 0.96 11.39 22.93
CA ALA A 178 0.18 10.47 22.11
C ALA A 178 0.70 10.31 20.66
N ALA A 179 1.67 11.11 20.22
CA ALA A 179 2.15 11.11 18.83
C ALA A 179 2.58 9.71 18.34
N HIS A 180 3.32 8.95 19.15
CA HIS A 180 3.72 7.57 18.80
C HIS A 180 2.52 6.64 18.69
N ARG A 181 1.57 6.73 19.61
CA ARG A 181 0.33 5.96 19.61
C ARG A 181 -0.51 6.24 18.37
N ILE A 182 -0.65 7.52 18.03
CA ILE A 182 -1.43 7.97 16.88
C ILE A 182 -0.75 7.57 15.56
N TYR A 183 0.56 7.74 15.47
CA TYR A 183 1.31 7.47 14.24
C TYR A 183 1.40 5.98 13.90
N ASN A 184 1.52 5.09 14.89
CA ASN A 184 1.75 3.66 14.69
C ASN A 184 0.51 2.79 14.92
N GLY A 185 -0.58 3.32 15.52
CA GLY A 185 -1.76 2.54 15.85
C GLY A 185 -2.55 2.10 14.60
N PHE A 186 -3.00 0.86 14.58
CA PHE A 186 -3.88 0.37 13.52
C PHE A 186 -5.20 1.15 13.46
N ASP A 187 -5.83 1.35 14.60
CA ASP A 187 -7.13 2.02 14.77
C ASP A 187 -7.06 3.52 14.47
N THR A 188 -5.90 4.14 14.69
CA THR A 188 -5.67 5.57 14.41
C THR A 188 -5.23 5.83 12.97
N ARG A 189 -4.92 4.79 12.18
CA ARG A 189 -4.42 4.89 10.79
C ARG A 189 -5.30 4.17 9.78
N ALA A 190 -6.38 3.52 10.22
CA ALA A 190 -7.25 2.74 9.35
C ALA A 190 -8.02 3.60 8.32
N ASP A 191 -8.21 4.91 8.58
CA ASP A 191 -8.90 5.83 7.67
C ASP A 191 -8.26 5.88 6.27
N GLN A 192 -6.96 5.81 6.17
CA GLN A 192 -6.25 5.87 4.89
C GLN A 192 -6.56 4.64 4.02
N LEU A 193 -6.54 3.46 4.62
CA LEU A 193 -6.93 2.22 3.96
C LEU A 193 -8.42 2.24 3.60
N LEU A 194 -9.27 2.69 4.55
CA LEU A 194 -10.71 2.74 4.38
C LEU A 194 -11.15 3.75 3.31
N VAL A 195 -10.48 4.89 3.17
CA VAL A 195 -10.74 5.85 2.08
C VAL A 195 -10.46 5.21 0.71
N GLY A 196 -9.38 4.44 0.60
CA GLY A 196 -9.12 3.64 -0.60
C GLY A 196 -10.23 2.62 -0.87
N CYS A 197 -10.70 1.93 0.18
CA CYS A 197 -11.82 1.00 0.09
C CYS A 197 -13.13 1.71 -0.33
N LEU A 198 -13.40 2.86 0.25
CA LEU A 198 -14.59 3.66 -0.06
C LEU A 198 -14.58 4.08 -1.53
N LEU A 199 -13.46 4.56 -2.07
CA LEU A 199 -13.32 4.88 -3.48
C LEU A 199 -13.65 3.65 -4.36
N ALA A 200 -13.10 2.48 -4.04
CA ALA A 200 -13.38 1.26 -4.78
C ALA A 200 -14.87 0.88 -4.76
N LEU A 201 -15.51 0.99 -3.59
CA LEU A 201 -16.94 0.71 -3.42
C LEU A 201 -17.83 1.73 -4.13
N VAL A 202 -17.47 3.02 -4.13
CA VAL A 202 -18.18 4.05 -4.89
C VAL A 202 -18.12 3.76 -6.39
N LEU A 203 -16.94 3.47 -6.92
CA LEU A 203 -16.78 3.14 -8.35
C LEU A 203 -17.51 1.84 -8.72
N TRP A 204 -17.52 0.89 -7.82
CA TRP A 204 -18.31 -0.35 -7.98
C TRP A 204 -19.81 -0.08 -7.96
N HIS A 205 -20.31 0.72 -7.03
CA HIS A 205 -21.72 1.08 -6.93
C HIS A 205 -22.24 1.82 -8.17
N LEU A 206 -21.41 2.71 -8.70
CA LEU A 206 -21.75 3.57 -9.84
C LEU A 206 -21.37 2.99 -11.20
N ARG A 207 -20.93 1.73 -11.27
CA ARG A 207 -20.39 1.13 -12.50
C ARG A 207 -21.35 1.15 -13.70
N ASP A 208 -22.65 1.14 -13.44
CA ASP A 208 -23.71 1.16 -14.45
C ASP A 208 -24.25 2.59 -14.69
N ASP A 209 -23.80 3.60 -13.92
CA ASP A 209 -24.18 5.02 -14.07
C ASP A 209 -23.03 5.79 -14.76
N GLU A 210 -23.06 5.79 -16.09
CA GLU A 210 -22.04 6.48 -16.88
C GLU A 210 -22.00 8.00 -16.62
N ALA A 211 -23.15 8.63 -16.32
CA ALA A 211 -23.22 10.05 -16.04
C ALA A 211 -22.56 10.40 -14.70
N ALA A 212 -22.77 9.58 -13.67
CA ALA A 212 -22.09 9.75 -12.39
C ALA A 212 -20.59 9.53 -12.51
N LEU A 213 -20.15 8.47 -13.21
CA LEU A 213 -18.73 8.21 -13.47
C LEU A 213 -18.07 9.33 -14.28
N ALA A 214 -18.78 9.90 -15.28
CA ALA A 214 -18.27 11.03 -16.05
C ALA A 214 -18.10 12.28 -15.18
N ARG A 215 -19.04 12.54 -14.26
CA ARG A 215 -18.92 13.64 -13.28
C ARG A 215 -17.71 13.44 -12.37
N ILE A 216 -17.53 12.24 -11.79
CA ILE A 216 -16.37 11.93 -10.94
C ILE A 216 -15.08 12.13 -11.74
N ARG A 217 -15.00 11.61 -12.98
CA ARG A 217 -13.85 11.77 -13.86
C ARG A 217 -13.51 13.24 -14.09
N THR A 218 -14.52 14.06 -14.38
CA THR A 218 -14.34 15.50 -14.65
C THR A 218 -13.82 16.24 -13.42
N TRP A 219 -14.44 16.04 -12.25
CA TRP A 219 -14.01 16.69 -11.02
C TRP A 219 -12.66 16.19 -10.54
N ALA A 220 -12.44 14.88 -10.53
CA ALA A 220 -11.15 14.31 -10.17
C ALA A 220 -10.05 14.83 -11.11
N GLY A 221 -10.30 14.91 -12.43
CA GLY A 221 -9.35 15.45 -13.39
C GLY A 221 -8.97 16.90 -13.12
N ARG A 222 -9.94 17.76 -12.75
CA ARG A 222 -9.68 19.15 -12.38
C ARG A 222 -8.87 19.27 -11.10
N LEU A 223 -9.14 18.42 -10.12
CA LEU A 223 -8.52 18.46 -8.79
C LEU A 223 -7.21 17.67 -8.71
N ALA A 224 -6.92 16.77 -9.66
CA ALA A 224 -5.77 15.88 -9.60
C ALA A 224 -4.42 16.60 -9.49
N TRP A 225 -4.24 17.70 -10.23
CA TRP A 225 -3.01 18.48 -10.16
C TRP A 225 -2.88 19.22 -8.83
N VAL A 226 -3.98 19.76 -8.31
CA VAL A 226 -4.00 20.38 -6.98
C VAL A 226 -3.69 19.34 -5.92
N ALA A 227 -4.33 18.15 -5.99
CA ALA A 227 -4.06 17.06 -5.06
C ALA A 227 -2.59 16.59 -5.13
N ALA A 228 -2.05 16.41 -6.34
CA ALA A 228 -0.65 16.02 -6.52
C ALA A 228 0.32 17.11 -6.02
N ALA A 229 0.02 18.38 -6.29
CA ALA A 229 0.84 19.50 -5.82
C ALA A 229 0.82 19.63 -4.29
N VAL A 230 -0.36 19.48 -3.66
CA VAL A 230 -0.48 19.50 -2.19
C VAL A 230 0.25 18.31 -1.57
N LEU A 231 0.12 17.09 -2.12
CA LEU A 231 0.88 15.94 -1.66
C LEU A 231 2.39 16.17 -1.80
N GLY A 232 2.83 16.75 -2.91
CA GLY A 232 4.23 17.12 -3.12
C GLY A 232 4.71 18.20 -2.13
N LEU A 233 3.89 19.21 -1.85
CA LEU A 233 4.19 20.25 -0.87
C LEU A 233 4.28 19.69 0.55
N VAL A 234 3.35 18.80 0.92
CA VAL A 234 3.38 18.08 2.19
C VAL A 234 4.67 17.27 2.31
N ALA A 235 5.04 16.49 1.28
CA ALA A 235 6.27 15.73 1.27
C ALA A 235 7.52 16.63 1.40
N TRP A 236 7.50 17.79 0.77
CA TRP A 236 8.65 18.72 0.77
C TRP A 236 8.78 19.54 2.04
N ARG A 237 7.68 19.96 2.66
CA ARG A 237 7.71 20.96 3.75
C ARG A 237 7.35 20.44 5.11
N LEU A 238 6.52 19.38 5.20
CA LEU A 238 5.95 18.97 6.47
C LEU A 238 6.87 17.97 7.17
N ARG A 239 7.41 18.36 8.32
CA ARG A 239 8.13 17.45 9.20
C ARG A 239 7.14 16.59 9.98
N ILE A 240 6.84 15.40 9.48
CA ILE A 240 5.86 14.47 10.08
C ILE A 240 6.46 13.71 11.27
N THR A 241 7.79 13.53 11.29
CA THR A 241 8.50 12.70 12.27
C THR A 241 9.35 13.50 13.27
N GLY A 242 9.25 14.82 13.24
CA GLY A 242 10.05 15.71 14.11
C GLY A 242 9.16 16.44 15.12
N TRP A 243 9.52 16.37 16.34
CA TRP A 243 8.98 17.01 17.53
C TRP A 243 9.10 18.55 17.48
N VAL A 244 8.58 19.23 16.47
CA VAL A 244 8.73 20.69 16.40
C VAL A 244 7.47 21.38 15.89
N ASP A 245 6.94 22.25 16.76
CA ASP A 245 6.23 23.47 16.49
C ASP A 245 4.80 23.44 15.92
N GLY A 246 3.83 23.76 16.75
CA GLY A 246 2.55 24.45 16.51
C GLY A 246 1.52 23.83 15.54
N TRP A 247 1.95 23.13 14.53
CA TRP A 247 1.10 22.48 13.51
C TRP A 247 0.82 20.99 13.79
N THR A 248 1.56 20.42 14.69
CA THR A 248 1.59 18.97 14.99
C THR A 248 0.23 18.40 15.40
N PRO A 249 -0.58 19.02 16.28
CA PRO A 249 -1.90 18.50 16.66
C PRO A 249 -2.85 18.39 15.48
N ALA A 250 -2.97 19.42 14.67
CA ALA A 250 -3.87 19.42 13.52
C ALA A 250 -3.46 18.41 12.46
N TRP A 251 -2.13 18.20 12.27
CA TRP A 251 -1.63 17.18 11.36
C TRP A 251 -1.96 15.77 11.84
N TYR A 252 -1.65 15.45 13.10
CA TYR A 252 -1.91 14.13 13.67
C TYR A 252 -3.40 13.82 13.78
N THR A 253 -4.28 14.82 13.87
CA THR A 253 -5.73 14.61 13.91
C THR A 253 -6.36 14.53 12.52
N PHE A 254 -6.08 15.47 11.62
CA PHE A 254 -6.77 15.62 10.34
C PHE A 254 -5.89 15.32 9.11
N GLY A 255 -4.56 15.48 9.22
CA GLY A 255 -3.64 15.39 8.10
C GLY A 255 -3.66 14.03 7.41
N PHE A 256 -3.75 12.95 8.15
CA PHE A 256 -3.80 11.60 7.60
C PHE A 256 -5.03 11.37 6.72
N LEU A 257 -6.21 11.79 7.20
CA LEU A 257 -7.44 11.73 6.40
C LEU A 257 -7.36 12.63 5.17
N ALA A 258 -6.80 13.83 5.31
CA ALA A 258 -6.61 14.74 4.18
C ALA A 258 -5.71 14.14 3.09
N VAL A 259 -4.57 13.54 3.47
CA VAL A 259 -3.68 12.85 2.52
C VAL A 259 -4.39 11.67 1.85
N ALA A 260 -5.19 10.91 2.59
CA ALA A 260 -5.96 9.81 2.02
C ALA A 260 -6.97 10.29 0.97
N LEU A 261 -7.69 11.40 1.23
CA LEU A 261 -8.65 11.99 0.30
C LEU A 261 -7.96 12.57 -0.96
N LEU A 262 -6.82 13.24 -0.78
CA LEU A 262 -6.00 13.72 -1.90
C LEU A 262 -5.50 12.54 -2.75
N THR A 263 -5.03 11.49 -2.11
CA THR A 263 -4.59 10.26 -2.79
C THR A 263 -5.76 9.59 -3.52
N ALA A 264 -6.94 9.52 -2.91
CA ALA A 264 -8.14 8.97 -3.56
C ALA A 264 -8.53 9.79 -4.80
N THR A 265 -8.37 11.11 -4.78
CA THR A 265 -8.58 11.98 -5.94
C THR A 265 -7.64 11.64 -7.08
N VAL A 266 -6.34 11.47 -6.79
CA VAL A 266 -5.35 11.02 -7.77
C VAL A 266 -5.71 9.63 -8.29
N LEU A 267 -6.03 8.67 -7.42
CA LEU A 267 -6.41 7.32 -7.80
C LEU A 267 -7.65 7.29 -8.71
N ALA A 268 -8.65 8.12 -8.43
CA ALA A 268 -9.85 8.22 -9.27
C ALA A 268 -9.49 8.61 -10.72
N VAL A 269 -8.57 9.56 -10.91
CA VAL A 269 -8.07 9.93 -12.23
C VAL A 269 -7.30 8.78 -12.88
N LEU A 270 -6.40 8.13 -12.15
CA LEU A 270 -5.60 7.03 -12.68
C LEU A 270 -6.46 5.85 -13.15
N VAL A 271 -7.65 5.69 -12.57
CA VAL A 271 -8.60 4.64 -12.92
C VAL A 271 -9.53 5.06 -14.05
N LEU A 272 -10.12 6.28 -13.97
CA LEU A 272 -11.20 6.71 -14.84
C LEU A 272 -10.73 7.44 -16.11
N ASP A 273 -9.53 8.04 -16.10
CA ASP A 273 -9.02 8.83 -17.23
C ASP A 273 -7.59 8.45 -17.62
N ARG A 274 -7.47 7.56 -18.61
CA ARG A 274 -6.18 7.13 -19.13
C ARG A 274 -5.41 8.20 -19.90
N ARG A 275 -6.14 9.19 -20.43
CA ARG A 275 -5.55 10.25 -21.24
C ARG A 275 -5.12 11.45 -20.42
N HIS A 276 -5.48 11.49 -19.13
CA HIS A 276 -5.07 12.57 -18.26
C HIS A 276 -3.53 12.64 -18.17
N PRO A 277 -2.91 13.83 -18.32
CA PRO A 277 -1.45 13.96 -18.34
C PRO A 277 -0.75 13.39 -17.11
N LEU A 278 -1.36 13.52 -15.92
CA LEU A 278 -0.83 12.89 -14.70
C LEU A 278 -0.79 11.35 -14.83
N ASN A 279 -1.79 10.73 -15.46
CA ASN A 279 -1.79 9.29 -15.69
C ASN A 279 -0.70 8.90 -16.69
N LEU A 280 -0.52 9.67 -17.77
CA LEU A 280 0.54 9.43 -18.74
C LEU A 280 1.93 9.54 -18.11
N LEU A 281 2.15 10.55 -17.25
CA LEU A 281 3.39 10.72 -16.49
C LEU A 281 3.67 9.51 -15.58
N LEU A 282 2.69 9.10 -14.79
CA LEU A 282 2.83 7.96 -13.86
C LEU A 282 2.82 6.60 -14.57
N ALA A 283 2.44 6.54 -15.85
CA ALA A 283 2.50 5.35 -16.68
C ALA A 283 3.83 5.22 -17.46
N LEU A 284 4.77 6.15 -17.30
CA LEU A 284 6.10 6.04 -17.91
C LEU A 284 6.74 4.68 -17.58
N PRO A 285 7.29 3.97 -18.58
CA PRO A 285 7.75 2.60 -18.41
C PRO A 285 8.71 2.38 -17.23
N PRO A 286 9.71 3.25 -16.96
CA PRO A 286 10.59 3.07 -15.81
C PRO A 286 9.84 3.16 -14.48
N LEU A 287 8.95 4.15 -14.31
CA LEU A 287 8.18 4.32 -13.08
C LEU A 287 7.21 3.15 -12.86
N ALA A 288 6.49 2.76 -13.90
CA ALA A 288 5.56 1.64 -13.84
C ALA A 288 6.29 0.32 -13.53
N TRP A 289 7.45 0.09 -14.13
CA TRP A 289 8.25 -1.11 -13.89
C TRP A 289 8.78 -1.17 -12.44
N VAL A 290 9.33 -0.08 -11.92
CA VAL A 290 9.81 0.01 -10.52
C VAL A 290 8.64 -0.19 -9.57
N GLY A 291 7.52 0.52 -9.77
CA GLY A 291 6.37 0.43 -8.89
C GLY A 291 5.71 -0.94 -8.85
N GLN A 292 5.66 -1.64 -10.00
CA GLN A 292 5.07 -2.96 -10.11
C GLN A 292 5.93 -4.06 -9.48
N ARG A 293 7.26 -4.00 -9.70
CA ARG A 293 8.17 -5.10 -9.39
C ARG A 293 9.05 -4.87 -8.18
N LEU A 294 9.45 -3.63 -7.95
CA LEU A 294 10.48 -3.34 -6.95
C LEU A 294 9.98 -2.53 -5.76
N SER A 295 8.82 -1.84 -5.83
CA SER A 295 8.38 -0.91 -4.78
C SER A 295 8.32 -1.55 -3.39
N TYR A 296 7.86 -2.79 -3.30
CA TYR A 296 7.82 -3.54 -2.04
C TYR A 296 9.22 -3.90 -1.54
N GLY A 297 10.07 -4.44 -2.41
CA GLY A 297 11.45 -4.76 -2.06
C GLY A 297 12.26 -3.51 -1.68
N LEU A 298 12.11 -2.39 -2.43
CA LEU A 298 12.74 -1.13 -2.10
C LEU A 298 12.33 -0.64 -0.71
N TYR A 299 11.03 -0.73 -0.38
CA TYR A 299 10.53 -0.38 0.95
C TYR A 299 11.08 -1.30 2.05
N LEU A 300 11.23 -2.60 1.78
CA LEU A 300 11.79 -3.55 2.75
C LEU A 300 13.28 -3.30 3.04
N TRP A 301 14.09 -3.13 1.99
CA TRP A 301 15.53 -3.19 2.11
C TRP A 301 16.21 -1.84 2.40
N HIS A 302 15.57 -0.70 2.10
CA HIS A 302 16.24 0.61 2.26
C HIS A 302 16.69 0.90 3.70
N TYR A 303 15.84 0.60 4.69
CA TYR A 303 16.10 0.98 6.07
C TYR A 303 17.21 0.14 6.74
N PRO A 304 17.26 -1.19 6.63
CA PRO A 304 18.40 -1.98 7.10
C PRO A 304 19.74 -1.59 6.47
N ILE A 305 19.72 -1.22 5.19
CA ILE A 305 20.92 -0.75 4.50
C ILE A 305 21.33 0.63 5.04
N LEU A 306 20.35 1.53 5.27
CA LEU A 306 20.60 2.82 5.91
C LEU A 306 21.17 2.65 7.32
N ALA A 307 20.61 1.78 8.14
CA ALA A 307 21.10 1.50 9.48
C ALA A 307 22.55 0.98 9.47
N TYR A 308 22.88 0.13 8.49
CA TYR A 308 24.25 -0.33 8.29
C TYR A 308 25.17 0.80 7.80
N SER A 309 24.76 1.59 6.80
CA SER A 309 25.58 2.68 6.26
C SER A 309 25.90 3.73 7.29
N GLY A 310 25.00 4.03 8.22
CA GLY A 310 25.23 4.95 9.33
C GLY A 310 26.39 4.54 10.25
N THR A 311 26.75 3.25 10.30
CA THR A 311 27.92 2.77 11.06
C THR A 311 29.28 3.01 10.36
N LEU A 312 29.22 3.31 9.05
CA LEU A 312 30.44 3.48 8.22
C LEU A 312 30.94 4.92 8.22
N HIS A 313 30.21 5.86 8.83
CA HIS A 313 30.58 7.28 8.89
C HIS A 313 30.94 7.89 7.54
N LEU A 314 30.19 7.54 6.50
CA LEU A 314 30.37 7.99 5.13
C LEU A 314 29.98 9.46 4.97
N VAL A 315 30.52 10.13 3.96
CA VAL A 315 29.99 11.43 3.54
C VAL A 315 28.56 11.26 3.00
N PRO A 316 27.63 12.22 3.22
CA PRO A 316 26.19 12.04 2.93
C PRO A 316 25.88 11.62 1.50
N GLN A 317 26.66 12.08 0.51
CA GLN A 317 26.47 11.72 -0.90
C GLN A 317 26.79 10.24 -1.17
N VAL A 318 27.88 9.73 -0.58
CA VAL A 318 28.30 8.33 -0.72
C VAL A 318 27.33 7.42 0.02
N GLU A 319 26.88 7.82 1.21
CA GLU A 319 25.87 7.12 1.97
C GLU A 319 24.56 7.00 1.17
N ALA A 320 24.06 8.10 0.61
CA ALA A 320 22.85 8.10 -0.22
C ALA A 320 23.00 7.19 -1.44
N MET A 321 24.14 7.22 -2.12
CA MET A 321 24.43 6.32 -3.25
C MET A 321 24.44 4.85 -2.80
N LEU A 322 25.08 4.53 -1.69
CA LEU A 322 25.15 3.18 -1.15
C LEU A 322 23.74 2.65 -0.80
N VAL A 323 22.94 3.45 -0.11
CA VAL A 323 21.57 3.04 0.30
C VAL A 323 20.68 2.87 -0.91
N VAL A 324 20.68 3.82 -1.84
CA VAL A 324 19.84 3.72 -3.04
C VAL A 324 20.27 2.53 -3.90
N ALA A 325 21.54 2.44 -4.25
CA ALA A 325 22.05 1.33 -5.08
C ALA A 325 21.84 -0.02 -4.39
N GLY A 326 22.17 -0.11 -3.09
CA GLY A 326 21.98 -1.31 -2.29
C GLY A 326 20.52 -1.73 -2.19
N ALA A 327 19.60 -0.77 -1.98
CA ALA A 327 18.16 -1.05 -1.95
C ALA A 327 17.64 -1.58 -3.31
N PHE A 328 18.09 -1.01 -4.44
CA PHE A 328 17.74 -1.51 -5.77
C PHE A 328 18.30 -2.92 -6.03
N VAL A 329 19.56 -3.18 -5.65
CA VAL A 329 20.18 -4.51 -5.78
C VAL A 329 19.43 -5.53 -4.94
N MET A 330 19.20 -5.25 -3.66
CA MET A 330 18.51 -6.17 -2.76
C MET A 330 17.03 -6.37 -3.13
N ALA A 331 16.33 -5.32 -3.55
CA ALA A 331 14.98 -5.44 -4.07
C ALA A 331 14.92 -6.28 -5.34
N GLY A 332 15.89 -6.09 -6.25
CA GLY A 332 16.03 -6.88 -7.48
C GLY A 332 16.31 -8.36 -7.18
N LEU A 333 17.24 -8.65 -6.28
CA LEU A 333 17.55 -10.02 -5.84
C LEU A 333 16.34 -10.67 -5.16
N SER A 334 15.69 -9.97 -4.22
CA SER A 334 14.47 -10.44 -3.56
C SER A 334 13.38 -10.76 -4.59
N TYR A 335 13.15 -9.86 -5.54
CA TYR A 335 12.18 -10.08 -6.60
C TYR A 335 12.51 -11.33 -7.45
N LEU A 336 13.76 -11.46 -7.91
CA LEU A 336 14.16 -12.55 -8.81
C LEU A 336 14.18 -13.91 -8.12
N VAL A 337 14.69 -13.96 -6.89
CA VAL A 337 14.94 -15.23 -6.16
C VAL A 337 13.72 -15.67 -5.36
N VAL A 338 13.00 -14.74 -4.74
CA VAL A 338 11.90 -15.06 -3.81
C VAL A 338 10.53 -14.81 -4.44
N GLU A 339 10.26 -13.57 -4.86
CA GLU A 339 8.91 -13.16 -5.24
C GLU A 339 8.48 -13.76 -6.59
N ARG A 340 9.29 -13.59 -7.64
CA ARG A 340 8.98 -14.04 -9.00
C ARG A 340 8.69 -15.55 -9.12
N PRO A 341 9.45 -16.47 -8.50
CA PRO A 341 9.13 -17.90 -8.52
C PRO A 341 7.79 -18.22 -7.84
N LEU A 342 7.49 -17.57 -6.71
CA LEU A 342 6.25 -17.77 -5.99
C LEU A 342 5.04 -17.19 -6.73
N LEU A 343 5.19 -16.02 -7.36
CA LEU A 343 4.15 -15.42 -8.21
C LEU A 343 3.85 -16.26 -9.45
N ARG A 344 4.85 -16.93 -10.06
CA ARG A 344 4.63 -17.88 -11.15
C ARG A 344 3.83 -19.11 -10.71
N ARG A 345 4.10 -19.64 -9.51
CA ARG A 345 3.29 -20.72 -8.92
C ARG A 345 1.84 -20.27 -8.66
N LYS A 346 1.65 -19.02 -8.23
CA LYS A 346 0.33 -18.42 -8.05
C LYS A 346 -0.50 -18.45 -9.35
N GLN A 347 0.09 -18.14 -10.50
CA GLN A 347 -0.61 -18.16 -11.80
C GLN A 347 -1.06 -19.58 -12.18
N ARG A 348 -0.24 -20.58 -11.95
CA ARG A 348 -0.60 -22.01 -12.16
C ARG A 348 -1.79 -22.46 -11.29
N TYR A 349 -1.87 -21.97 -10.04
CA TYR A 349 -3.01 -22.23 -9.15
C TYR A 349 -4.30 -21.53 -9.59
N THR A 350 -4.18 -20.47 -10.38
CA THR A 350 -5.32 -19.70 -10.90
C THR A 350 -5.85 -20.30 -12.21
N SER A 351 -4.98 -20.78 -13.09
CA SER A 351 -5.33 -21.40 -14.38
C SER A 351 -5.83 -22.87 -14.25
N ALA A 352 -5.34 -23.62 -13.29
CA ALA A 352 -5.66 -25.05 -13.11
C ALA A 352 -7.10 -25.34 -12.61
N ARG A 353 -7.98 -24.35 -12.45
CA ARG A 353 -9.36 -24.55 -11.97
C ARG A 353 -10.43 -23.75 -12.72
N SER A 354 -10.22 -23.43 -13.97
CA SER A 354 -11.32 -23.11 -14.88
C SER A 354 -11.78 -24.43 -15.52
N PRO A 355 -12.99 -24.94 -15.23
CA PRO A 355 -13.49 -26.15 -15.89
C PRO A 355 -13.65 -25.96 -17.41
N TYR A 356 -13.52 -24.73 -17.92
CA TYR A 356 -13.61 -24.41 -19.35
C TYR A 356 -12.28 -24.46 -20.10
N CYS A 357 -11.13 -24.60 -19.42
CA CYS A 357 -9.82 -24.72 -20.08
C CYS A 357 -9.30 -26.17 -20.15
N ALA A 358 -10.08 -27.16 -19.77
CA ALA A 358 -9.72 -28.58 -19.84
C ALA A 358 -10.14 -29.26 -21.16
N VAL A 359 -10.68 -28.52 -22.12
CA VAL A 359 -11.21 -29.05 -23.40
C VAL A 359 -10.70 -28.25 -24.60
N GLU A 360 -9.45 -27.79 -24.60
CA GLU A 360 -8.87 -27.20 -25.82
C GLU A 360 -7.42 -27.65 -25.98
N GLY A 361 -7.29 -28.87 -26.53
CA GLY A 361 -6.27 -29.15 -27.53
C GLY A 361 -6.86 -28.75 -28.86
N ASP A 362 -6.16 -27.82 -29.55
CA ASP A 362 -6.30 -27.45 -30.96
C ASP A 362 -7.66 -27.05 -31.57
N VAL A 363 -7.60 -25.88 -32.25
CA VAL A 363 -8.50 -25.36 -33.29
C VAL A 363 -9.82 -24.72 -32.84
N GLY A 364 -9.85 -23.38 -32.86
CA GLY A 364 -10.98 -22.56 -33.32
C GLY A 364 -12.38 -22.93 -32.84
N CYS A 365 -12.71 -22.77 -31.54
CA CYS A 365 -14.10 -22.87 -31.08
C CYS A 365 -14.61 -21.51 -30.59
N GLU A 366 -15.43 -20.84 -31.41
CA GLU A 366 -16.36 -19.85 -30.91
C GLU A 366 -17.46 -20.57 -30.09
N PRO A 367 -17.78 -20.12 -28.88
CA PRO A 367 -18.89 -20.68 -28.11
C PRO A 367 -20.22 -20.27 -28.73
N PRO A 368 -21.19 -21.19 -28.89
CA PRO A 368 -22.51 -20.86 -29.41
C PRO A 368 -23.28 -19.99 -28.40
N GLY A 369 -23.72 -18.79 -28.83
CA GLY A 369 -24.74 -18.02 -28.14
C GLY A 369 -24.27 -16.79 -27.36
N ARG A 370 -23.19 -16.11 -27.71
CA ARG A 370 -22.91 -14.77 -27.18
C ARG A 370 -23.86 -13.75 -27.79
N ARG A 371 -24.75 -13.20 -26.94
CA ARG A 371 -25.36 -11.89 -27.23
C ARG A 371 -24.22 -10.87 -27.40
N PRO A 372 -24.33 -9.86 -28.28
CA PRO A 372 -23.29 -8.86 -28.45
C PRO A 372 -22.98 -8.22 -27.09
N ALA A 373 -21.70 -8.22 -26.73
CA ALA A 373 -21.22 -7.65 -25.48
C ALA A 373 -21.66 -6.18 -25.40
N ARG A 374 -22.34 -5.81 -24.33
CA ARG A 374 -22.67 -4.40 -24.05
C ARG A 374 -21.33 -3.65 -23.84
N SER A 375 -21.28 -2.37 -24.21
CA SER A 375 -20.09 -1.52 -24.14
C SER A 375 -19.41 -1.50 -22.76
N GLY A 376 -20.12 -1.88 -21.69
CA GLY A 376 -19.60 -2.06 -20.33
C GLY A 376 -18.61 -3.21 -20.16
N ASP A 377 -18.73 -4.32 -20.93
CA ASP A 377 -17.88 -5.51 -20.78
C ASP A 377 -16.42 -5.26 -21.16
N TYR A 378 -16.19 -4.37 -22.13
CA TYR A 378 -14.82 -3.99 -22.55
C TYR A 378 -14.07 -3.20 -21.47
N ARG A 379 -14.77 -2.29 -20.77
CA ARG A 379 -14.16 -1.51 -19.68
C ARG A 379 -13.84 -2.37 -18.44
N GLN A 380 -14.70 -3.31 -18.12
CA GLN A 380 -14.47 -4.24 -17.01
C GLN A 380 -13.30 -5.21 -17.31
N ALA A 381 -13.21 -5.72 -18.55
CA ALA A 381 -12.10 -6.58 -18.95
C ALA A 381 -10.74 -5.85 -18.89
N GLU A 382 -10.74 -4.57 -19.14
CA GLU A 382 -9.53 -3.75 -19.09
C GLU A 382 -9.16 -3.32 -17.67
N LEU A 383 -10.13 -3.02 -16.79
CA LEU A 383 -9.91 -2.82 -15.36
C LEU A 383 -9.32 -4.10 -14.75
N ARG A 384 -9.83 -5.26 -15.14
CA ARG A 384 -9.35 -6.60 -14.76
C ARG A 384 -7.90 -6.83 -15.17
N ARG A 385 -7.52 -6.56 -16.42
CA ARG A 385 -6.13 -6.73 -16.89
C ARG A 385 -5.13 -5.90 -16.10
N ARG A 386 -5.50 -4.68 -15.70
CA ARG A 386 -4.66 -3.81 -14.89
C ARG A 386 -4.55 -4.26 -13.44
N LEU A 387 -5.63 -4.82 -12.88
CA LEU A 387 -5.63 -5.30 -11.51
C LEU A 387 -4.93 -6.67 -11.39
N ASP A 388 -5.05 -7.52 -12.42
CA ASP A 388 -4.31 -8.79 -12.49
C ASP A 388 -2.79 -8.58 -12.67
N SER A 389 -2.37 -7.45 -13.26
CA SER A 389 -0.95 -7.07 -13.32
C SER A 389 -0.43 -6.48 -12.00
N CYS A 390 -1.32 -5.97 -11.13
CA CYS A 390 -0.99 -5.42 -9.81
C CYS A 390 -1.16 -6.44 -8.67
N GLY A 391 -1.76 -7.57 -8.92
CA GLY A 391 -2.00 -8.68 -7.99
C GLY A 391 -1.04 -9.82 -8.24
#